data_16b2f22d455106ca125a7cd8145c6631
#
_entry.id   16b2f22d455106ca125a7cd8145c6631
#
_cell.length_a   1.000
_cell.length_b   1.000
_cell.length_c   1.000
_cell.angle_alpha   90.00
_cell.angle_beta   90.00
_cell.angle_gamma   90.00
#
_symmetry.space_group_name_H-M   'P 1'
#
loop_
_entity.id
_entity.type
_entity.pdbx_description
1 polymer ?
#
loop_
_entity_poly.entity_id
_entity_poly.type
_entity_poly.pdbx_seq_one_letter_code
_entity_poly.pdbx_strand_id
1 'polypeptide(L)'
;MKHREIGIAVVGSGRIGTLRARLAARHPSVGFLAISDLDPRRARALAEQTGADFHSGDNDEIISRPEITAVIVSTPEGEHAAPVRKALELGKPVLVEKPIALALNDADDILAAVRQTGGELRVGYSRRYKECFLRAKEQMLQGRLGQVIGGTARVYNSRAVAFNILLRDPHATPVLDILTYYVDLMCWFLEGNRPVEIVARGKKGIFKDAGYDADDMTWAIVTFADGAVINFGVSFALPSHYPTLGQSDRVELLGTDGAMIIDDDHLDHLLYSEKGAAHAYIPNHNLNMAFLGSTTPGDWAVGDFWGPLANETRAWLDHLVTGDPTVHTTPEQARINLETTIAIVRAVETGKPVRLPLET
;
A
#
# COMPACT_ATOMS: atom_id res chain seq x y z
N MET A 1 -1.27 30.04 16.07
CA MET A 1 -0.20 29.01 15.98
C MET A 1 0.75 29.45 14.87
N LYS A 2 2.07 29.43 15.07
CA LYS A 2 3.00 29.61 13.96
C LYS A 2 2.89 28.38 13.07
N HIS A 3 2.45 28.54 11.83
CA HIS A 3 2.54 27.49 10.83
C HIS A 3 4.02 27.12 10.68
N ARG A 4 4.35 25.84 10.94
CA ARG A 4 5.68 25.32 10.65
C ARG A 4 5.68 24.98 9.16
N GLU A 5 6.43 25.73 8.38
CA GLU A 5 6.66 25.40 6.97
C GLU A 5 7.57 24.18 6.85
N ILE A 6 7.18 23.26 6.00
CA ILE A 6 7.95 22.04 5.69
C ILE A 6 8.36 22.04 4.23
N GLY A 7 9.56 21.53 3.96
CA GLY A 7 10.03 21.26 2.60
C GLY A 7 9.97 19.78 2.30
N ILE A 8 9.31 19.41 1.22
CA ILE A 8 9.09 18.02 0.83
C ILE A 8 9.86 17.69 -0.44
N ALA A 9 10.66 16.61 -0.40
CA ALA A 9 11.17 15.95 -1.59
C ALA A 9 10.28 14.76 -1.96
N VAL A 10 9.88 14.67 -3.23
CA VAL A 10 9.20 13.49 -3.79
C VAL A 10 10.17 12.80 -4.76
N VAL A 11 10.64 11.62 -4.38
CA VAL A 11 11.58 10.80 -5.15
C VAL A 11 10.81 9.76 -5.94
N GLY A 12 10.84 9.86 -7.26
CA GLY A 12 10.05 9.06 -8.20
C GLY A 12 8.78 9.76 -8.67
N SER A 13 8.67 9.95 -9.99
CA SER A 13 7.56 10.63 -10.68
C SER A 13 6.63 9.64 -11.39
N GLY A 14 6.50 8.41 -10.85
CA GLY A 14 5.56 7.40 -11.29
C GLY A 14 4.11 7.75 -10.94
N ARG A 15 3.19 6.81 -11.15
CA ARG A 15 1.77 6.99 -10.86
C ARG A 15 1.52 7.44 -9.41
N ILE A 16 2.15 6.77 -8.45
CA ILE A 16 1.96 7.09 -7.03
C ILE A 16 2.70 8.38 -6.65
N GLY A 17 3.96 8.54 -7.08
CA GLY A 17 4.72 9.77 -6.83
C GLY A 17 4.01 11.02 -7.38
N THR A 18 3.36 10.91 -8.55
CA THR A 18 2.52 11.99 -9.10
C THR A 18 1.37 12.37 -8.16
N LEU A 19 0.68 11.37 -7.59
CA LEU A 19 -0.41 11.63 -6.63
C LEU A 19 0.13 12.26 -5.33
N ARG A 20 1.22 11.72 -4.78
CA ARG A 20 1.88 12.25 -3.57
C ARG A 20 2.36 13.69 -3.77
N ALA A 21 3.00 13.99 -4.91
CA ALA A 21 3.47 15.34 -5.23
C ALA A 21 2.31 16.35 -5.35
N ARG A 22 1.21 15.96 -6.01
CA ARG A 22 0.01 16.81 -6.11
C ARG A 22 -0.65 17.07 -4.76
N LEU A 23 -0.66 16.09 -3.87
CA LEU A 23 -1.19 16.23 -2.51
C LEU A 23 -0.27 17.13 -1.67
N ALA A 24 1.05 16.94 -1.75
CA ALA A 24 2.03 17.79 -1.09
C ALA A 24 1.94 19.26 -1.56
N ALA A 25 1.86 19.49 -2.87
CA ALA A 25 1.73 20.84 -3.45
C ALA A 25 0.48 21.61 -2.96
N ARG A 26 -0.58 20.89 -2.55
CA ARG A 26 -1.83 21.50 -2.04
C ARG A 26 -1.87 21.63 -0.51
N HIS A 27 -0.90 21.06 0.18
CA HIS A 27 -0.89 21.10 1.62
C HIS A 27 -0.43 22.49 2.12
N PRO A 28 -1.18 23.18 2.99
CA PRO A 28 -0.93 24.57 3.35
C PRO A 28 0.40 24.80 4.08
N SER A 29 0.98 23.75 4.68
CA SER A 29 2.25 23.85 5.40
C SER A 29 3.47 23.50 4.53
N VAL A 30 3.29 23.07 3.29
CA VAL A 30 4.39 22.80 2.36
C VAL A 30 4.81 24.12 1.73
N GLY A 31 5.96 24.64 2.15
CA GLY A 31 6.53 25.89 1.65
C GLY A 31 7.59 25.68 0.60
N PHE A 32 8.10 24.45 0.41
CA PHE A 32 9.05 24.08 -0.62
C PHE A 32 8.79 22.66 -1.11
N LEU A 33 8.68 22.46 -2.41
CA LEU A 33 8.48 21.15 -3.03
C LEU A 33 9.59 20.89 -4.06
N ALA A 34 10.28 19.75 -3.93
CA ALA A 34 11.25 19.27 -4.91
C ALA A 34 10.87 17.88 -5.43
N ILE A 35 11.12 17.62 -6.72
CA ILE A 35 10.75 16.38 -7.39
C ILE A 35 11.95 15.80 -8.11
N SER A 36 12.18 14.48 -7.98
CA SER A 36 13.15 13.77 -8.79
C SER A 36 12.57 12.55 -9.49
N ASP A 37 13.20 12.19 -10.59
CA ASP A 37 13.02 10.93 -11.30
C ASP A 37 14.31 10.68 -12.10
N LEU A 38 14.73 9.43 -12.26
CA LEU A 38 15.89 9.06 -13.08
C LEU A 38 15.71 9.49 -14.56
N ASP A 39 14.48 9.66 -15.03
CA ASP A 39 14.17 10.40 -16.26
C ASP A 39 13.90 11.89 -15.93
N PRO A 40 14.86 12.81 -16.20
CA PRO A 40 14.69 14.23 -15.86
C PRO A 40 13.48 14.88 -16.52
N ARG A 41 13.02 14.34 -17.65
CA ARG A 41 11.83 14.85 -18.36
C ARG A 41 10.57 14.60 -17.54
N ARG A 42 10.48 13.44 -16.86
CA ARG A 42 9.36 13.10 -15.97
C ARG A 42 9.37 13.98 -14.72
N ALA A 43 10.54 14.17 -14.11
CA ALA A 43 10.70 15.07 -12.97
C ALA A 43 10.26 16.49 -13.32
N ARG A 44 10.74 17.02 -14.45
CA ARG A 44 10.37 18.35 -14.96
C ARG A 44 8.86 18.47 -15.22
N ALA A 45 8.28 17.52 -15.96
CA ALA A 45 6.86 17.55 -16.30
C ALA A 45 5.96 17.54 -15.04
N LEU A 46 6.33 16.78 -14.01
CA LEU A 46 5.60 16.75 -12.75
C LEU A 46 5.82 18.04 -11.96
N ALA A 47 7.02 18.61 -11.97
CA ALA A 47 7.30 19.90 -11.33
C ALA A 47 6.46 21.02 -11.94
N GLU A 48 6.38 21.10 -13.28
CA GLU A 48 5.54 22.06 -13.99
C GLU A 48 4.04 21.89 -13.65
N GLN A 49 3.55 20.64 -13.50
CA GLN A 49 2.16 20.34 -13.14
C GLN A 49 1.80 20.71 -11.70
N THR A 50 2.76 20.63 -10.78
CA THR A 50 2.55 20.84 -9.34
C THR A 50 2.98 22.22 -8.88
N GLY A 51 3.71 22.97 -9.72
CA GLY A 51 4.34 24.23 -9.31
C GLY A 51 5.51 24.01 -8.32
N ALA A 52 6.19 22.86 -8.40
CA ALA A 52 7.31 22.56 -7.53
C ALA A 52 8.48 23.53 -7.76
N ASP A 53 9.18 23.87 -6.67
CA ASP A 53 10.25 24.88 -6.65
C ASP A 53 11.53 24.37 -7.28
N PHE A 54 11.73 23.05 -7.27
CA PHE A 54 12.94 22.42 -7.80
C PHE A 54 12.66 21.03 -8.39
N HIS A 55 13.44 20.65 -9.38
CA HIS A 55 13.44 19.28 -9.93
C HIS A 55 14.83 18.84 -10.36
N SER A 56 15.11 17.53 -10.31
CA SER A 56 16.37 16.95 -10.73
C SER A 56 16.23 15.52 -11.28
N GLY A 57 17.21 15.08 -12.08
CA GLY A 57 17.43 13.68 -12.43
C GLY A 57 18.22 12.91 -11.35
N ASP A 58 18.65 13.58 -10.30
CA ASP A 58 19.45 13.03 -9.21
C ASP A 58 18.66 13.08 -7.91
N ASN A 59 18.40 11.90 -7.34
CA ASN A 59 17.68 11.77 -6.07
C ASN A 59 18.46 12.36 -4.89
N ASP A 60 19.78 12.16 -4.87
CA ASP A 60 20.64 12.64 -3.78
C ASP A 60 20.74 14.16 -3.76
N GLU A 61 20.70 14.79 -4.94
CA GLU A 61 20.67 16.25 -5.06
C GLU A 61 19.45 16.83 -4.35
N ILE A 62 18.24 16.30 -4.62
CA ILE A 62 17.03 16.85 -3.99
C ILE A 62 16.95 16.51 -2.50
N ILE A 63 17.32 15.28 -2.11
CA ILE A 63 17.30 14.85 -0.72
C ILE A 63 18.27 15.68 0.13
N SER A 64 19.41 16.09 -0.43
CA SER A 64 20.45 16.84 0.29
C SER A 64 20.18 18.33 0.42
N ARG A 65 19.18 18.87 -0.26
CA ARG A 65 18.87 20.30 -0.20
C ARG A 65 18.51 20.76 1.23
N PRO A 66 19.01 21.91 1.66
CA PRO A 66 18.72 22.43 3.01
C PRO A 66 17.25 22.79 3.22
N GLU A 67 16.53 23.16 2.15
CA GLU A 67 15.09 23.48 2.21
C GLU A 67 14.23 22.23 2.47
N ILE A 68 14.72 21.03 2.14
CA ILE A 68 14.00 19.78 2.34
C ILE A 68 14.10 19.34 3.80
N THR A 69 12.95 19.16 4.43
CA THR A 69 12.85 18.70 5.82
C THR A 69 12.29 17.27 5.94
N ALA A 70 11.65 16.73 4.89
CA ALA A 70 11.15 15.36 4.85
C ALA A 70 11.08 14.83 3.41
N VAL A 71 11.04 13.50 3.26
CA VAL A 71 11.14 12.83 1.95
C VAL A 71 10.04 11.82 1.76
N ILE A 72 9.39 11.84 0.58
CA ILE A 72 8.47 10.80 0.11
C ILE A 72 9.21 10.00 -0.96
N VAL A 73 9.36 8.68 -0.74
CA VAL A 73 9.99 7.77 -1.69
C VAL A 73 8.92 6.95 -2.40
N SER A 74 8.79 7.16 -3.72
CA SER A 74 7.81 6.51 -4.60
C SER A 74 8.47 5.95 -5.87
N THR A 75 9.70 5.46 -5.73
CA THR A 75 10.45 4.74 -6.75
C THR A 75 9.88 3.34 -6.98
N PRO A 76 10.35 2.57 -7.98
CA PRO A 76 10.10 1.13 -8.01
C PRO A 76 10.57 0.44 -6.73
N GLU A 77 9.91 -0.64 -6.37
CA GLU A 77 10.05 -1.32 -5.07
C GLU A 77 11.50 -1.76 -4.75
N GLY A 78 12.27 -2.17 -5.77
CA GLY A 78 13.69 -2.55 -5.62
C GLY A 78 14.64 -1.36 -5.40
N GLU A 79 14.15 -0.13 -5.60
CA GLU A 79 14.97 1.09 -5.53
C GLU A 79 14.65 1.94 -4.27
N HIS A 80 13.92 1.37 -3.30
CA HIS A 80 13.53 2.09 -2.08
C HIS A 80 14.70 2.35 -1.15
N ALA A 81 15.62 1.39 -1.01
CA ALA A 81 16.62 1.38 0.06
C ALA A 81 17.61 2.56 0.01
N ALA A 82 18.09 2.92 -1.18
CA ALA A 82 19.09 3.98 -1.31
C ALA A 82 18.55 5.37 -0.89
N PRO A 83 17.45 5.89 -1.46
CA PRO A 83 16.90 7.19 -1.06
C PRO A 83 16.40 7.21 0.39
N VAL A 84 15.86 6.09 0.91
CA VAL A 84 15.45 5.98 2.32
C VAL A 84 16.64 6.15 3.23
N ARG A 85 17.74 5.40 3.02
CA ARG A 85 18.95 5.51 3.84
C ARG A 85 19.56 6.91 3.78
N LYS A 86 19.68 7.48 2.57
CA LYS A 86 20.19 8.83 2.39
C LYS A 86 19.40 9.87 3.19
N ALA A 87 18.09 9.79 3.16
CA ALA A 87 17.23 10.72 3.91
C ALA A 87 17.40 10.54 5.43
N LEU A 88 17.43 9.29 5.92
CA LEU A 88 17.64 8.98 7.35
C LEU A 88 19.00 9.46 7.86
N GLU A 89 20.08 9.27 7.07
CA GLU A 89 21.43 9.77 7.40
C GLU A 89 21.47 11.29 7.55
N LEU A 90 20.61 12.00 6.83
CA LEU A 90 20.45 13.46 6.94
C LEU A 90 19.43 13.89 8.00
N GLY A 91 18.91 12.94 8.80
CA GLY A 91 17.94 13.21 9.86
C GLY A 91 16.54 13.63 9.33
N LYS A 92 16.22 13.29 8.10
CA LYS A 92 14.95 13.67 7.46
C LYS A 92 13.94 12.53 7.59
N PRO A 93 12.73 12.77 8.16
CA PRO A 93 11.64 11.81 8.16
C PRO A 93 11.29 11.33 6.75
N VAL A 94 10.92 10.05 6.64
CA VAL A 94 10.64 9.40 5.35
C VAL A 94 9.26 8.73 5.36
N LEU A 95 8.50 8.94 4.28
CA LEU A 95 7.39 8.09 3.90
C LEU A 95 7.79 7.32 2.63
N VAL A 96 7.95 6.00 2.74
CA VAL A 96 8.28 5.13 1.60
C VAL A 96 7.04 4.34 1.15
N GLU A 97 6.87 4.13 -0.16
CA GLU A 97 5.82 3.26 -0.70
C GLU A 97 6.00 1.79 -0.28
N LYS A 98 4.88 1.06 -0.28
CA LYS A 98 4.87 -0.39 -0.05
C LYS A 98 5.41 -1.15 -1.28
N PRO A 99 5.98 -2.35 -1.07
CA PRO A 99 6.51 -2.86 0.19
C PRO A 99 7.78 -2.10 0.59
N ILE A 100 8.19 -2.22 1.85
CA ILE A 100 9.43 -1.55 2.32
C ILE A 100 10.65 -1.95 1.48
N ALA A 101 10.71 -3.20 1.02
CA ALA A 101 11.70 -3.79 0.14
C ALA A 101 11.12 -5.04 -0.56
N LEU A 102 11.85 -5.62 -1.52
CA LEU A 102 11.51 -6.90 -2.15
C LEU A 102 12.15 -8.11 -1.45
N ALA A 103 13.27 -7.93 -0.76
CA ALA A 103 13.97 -8.96 -0.01
C ALA A 103 14.07 -8.62 1.48
N LEU A 104 14.13 -9.67 2.33
CA LEU A 104 14.21 -9.48 3.78
C LEU A 104 15.50 -8.78 4.19
N ASN A 105 16.63 -9.11 3.56
CA ASN A 105 17.92 -8.47 3.85
C ASN A 105 17.87 -6.96 3.61
N ASP A 106 17.25 -6.53 2.51
CA ASP A 106 17.10 -5.10 2.21
C ASP A 106 16.21 -4.40 3.24
N ALA A 107 15.14 -5.07 3.68
CA ALA A 107 14.28 -4.56 4.76
C ALA A 107 15.03 -4.49 6.09
N ASP A 108 15.85 -5.50 6.42
CA ASP A 108 16.67 -5.54 7.63
C ASP A 108 17.75 -4.44 7.61
N ASP A 109 18.36 -4.15 6.45
CA ASP A 109 19.29 -3.03 6.26
C ASP A 109 18.60 -1.67 6.47
N ILE A 110 17.39 -1.50 5.97
CA ILE A 110 16.59 -0.28 6.23
C ILE A 110 16.29 -0.15 7.73
N LEU A 111 15.86 -1.23 8.38
CA LEU A 111 15.63 -1.22 9.83
C LEU A 111 16.90 -0.90 10.62
N ALA A 112 18.06 -1.41 10.18
CA ALA A 112 19.36 -1.08 10.78
C ALA A 112 19.65 0.42 10.66
N ALA A 113 19.42 1.01 9.49
CA ALA A 113 19.60 2.44 9.27
C ALA A 113 18.67 3.27 10.18
N VAL A 114 17.39 2.89 10.32
CA VAL A 114 16.46 3.55 11.26
C VAL A 114 17.00 3.52 12.69
N ARG A 115 17.46 2.34 13.16
CA ARG A 115 18.06 2.21 14.52
C ARG A 115 19.34 3.01 14.71
N GLN A 116 20.20 3.05 13.72
CA GLN A 116 21.49 3.76 13.78
C GLN A 116 21.30 5.28 13.80
N THR A 117 20.35 5.79 13.03
CA THR A 117 20.11 7.23 12.93
C THR A 117 19.11 7.75 13.95
N GLY A 118 18.29 6.87 14.53
CA GLY A 118 17.12 7.28 15.31
C GLY A 118 16.06 8.02 14.47
N GLY A 119 16.15 7.90 13.13
CA GLY A 119 15.29 8.61 12.19
C GLY A 119 13.89 8.02 12.10
N GLU A 120 12.96 8.84 11.63
CA GLU A 120 11.57 8.42 11.44
C GLU A 120 11.36 7.87 10.04
N LEU A 121 10.82 6.64 9.96
CA LEU A 121 10.37 6.01 8.72
C LEU A 121 8.92 5.52 8.86
N ARG A 122 8.10 5.79 7.86
CA ARG A 122 6.75 5.26 7.70
C ARG A 122 6.61 4.58 6.35
N VAL A 123 5.78 3.53 6.27
CA VAL A 123 5.56 2.77 5.04
C VAL A 123 4.12 2.92 4.58
N GLY A 124 3.95 3.16 3.28
CA GLY A 124 2.69 3.56 2.64
C GLY A 124 1.69 2.42 2.43
N TYR A 125 1.21 1.81 3.50
CA TYR A 125 0.08 0.88 3.46
C TYR A 125 -1.24 1.62 3.61
N SER A 126 -1.64 2.34 2.57
CA SER A 126 -2.74 3.30 2.57
C SER A 126 -4.11 2.74 2.99
N ARG A 127 -4.31 1.42 2.94
CA ARG A 127 -5.57 0.78 3.37
C ARG A 127 -5.91 1.07 4.82
N ARG A 128 -4.93 1.26 5.71
CA ARG A 128 -5.17 1.68 7.10
C ARG A 128 -5.96 2.98 7.21
N TYR A 129 -5.87 3.85 6.18
CA TYR A 129 -6.54 5.14 6.10
C TYR A 129 -7.92 5.10 5.42
N LYS A 130 -8.43 3.90 5.09
CA LYS A 130 -9.81 3.72 4.68
C LYS A 130 -10.71 3.77 5.91
N GLU A 131 -11.77 4.55 5.86
CA GLU A 131 -12.62 4.83 7.02
C GLU A 131 -13.16 3.56 7.69
N CYS A 132 -13.58 2.56 6.90
CA CYS A 132 -14.07 1.29 7.43
C CYS A 132 -13.01 0.55 8.26
N PHE A 133 -11.74 0.56 7.85
CA PHE A 133 -10.64 -0.08 8.59
C PHE A 133 -10.20 0.73 9.82
N LEU A 134 -10.22 2.06 9.76
CA LEU A 134 -10.00 2.91 10.93
C LEU A 134 -11.06 2.66 12.00
N ARG A 135 -12.34 2.64 11.62
CA ARG A 135 -13.44 2.33 12.53
C ARG A 135 -13.34 0.92 13.12
N ALA A 136 -12.92 -0.06 12.29
CA ALA A 136 -12.67 -1.41 12.75
C ALA A 136 -11.57 -1.46 13.82
N LYS A 137 -10.42 -0.83 13.58
CA LYS A 137 -9.32 -0.76 14.56
C LYS A 137 -9.76 -0.12 15.86
N GLU A 138 -10.54 0.96 15.80
CA GLU A 138 -11.09 1.62 16.99
C GLU A 138 -11.95 0.65 17.82
N GLN A 139 -12.86 -0.14 17.20
CA GLN A 139 -13.67 -1.11 17.93
C GLN A 139 -12.83 -2.21 18.57
N MET A 140 -11.73 -2.62 17.91
CA MET A 140 -10.80 -3.60 18.47
C MET A 140 -10.00 -3.02 19.64
N LEU A 141 -9.54 -1.78 19.56
CA LEU A 141 -8.87 -1.10 20.68
C LEU A 141 -9.78 -0.92 21.91
N GLN A 142 -11.09 -0.77 21.66
CA GLN A 142 -12.11 -0.73 22.72
C GLN A 142 -12.45 -2.13 23.26
N GLY A 143 -11.80 -3.20 22.78
CA GLY A 143 -12.03 -4.57 23.24
C GLY A 143 -13.37 -5.19 22.81
N ARG A 144 -14.08 -4.62 21.83
CA ARG A 144 -15.44 -5.04 21.42
C ARG A 144 -15.51 -6.45 20.84
N LEU A 145 -14.43 -6.96 20.29
CA LEU A 145 -14.36 -8.33 19.78
C LEU A 145 -13.87 -9.32 20.83
N GLY A 146 -13.33 -8.86 21.97
CA GLY A 146 -12.56 -9.70 22.85
C GLY A 146 -11.28 -10.21 22.20
N GLN A 147 -10.87 -11.44 22.50
CA GLN A 147 -9.76 -12.10 21.82
C GLN A 147 -10.20 -12.57 20.42
N VAL A 148 -9.46 -12.20 19.37
CA VAL A 148 -9.75 -12.69 18.03
C VAL A 148 -9.42 -14.18 17.93
N ILE A 149 -10.40 -14.98 17.52
CA ILE A 149 -10.27 -16.42 17.30
C ILE A 149 -9.76 -16.69 15.87
N GLY A 150 -10.25 -15.92 14.91
CA GLY A 150 -9.87 -16.04 13.51
C GLY A 150 -10.75 -15.21 12.59
N GLY A 151 -10.57 -15.43 11.27
CA GLY A 151 -11.35 -14.70 10.30
C GLY A 151 -10.91 -14.95 8.87
N THR A 152 -11.41 -14.11 7.96
CA THR A 152 -11.05 -14.11 6.55
C THR A 152 -10.70 -12.71 6.07
N ALA A 153 -9.77 -12.61 5.14
CA ALA A 153 -9.50 -11.40 4.39
C ALA A 153 -9.28 -11.76 2.92
N ARG A 154 -10.17 -11.33 2.04
CA ARG A 154 -10.05 -11.59 0.61
C ARG A 154 -10.02 -10.31 -0.20
N VAL A 155 -9.26 -10.34 -1.31
CA VAL A 155 -9.20 -9.24 -2.27
C VAL A 155 -9.05 -9.78 -3.69
N TYR A 156 -9.88 -9.31 -4.59
CA TYR A 156 -9.90 -9.75 -5.99
C TYR A 156 -9.81 -8.56 -6.94
N ASN A 157 -8.89 -8.65 -7.89
CA ASN A 157 -8.79 -7.71 -9.01
C ASN A 157 -9.42 -8.30 -10.28
N SER A 158 -9.96 -7.42 -11.12
CA SER A 158 -10.40 -7.83 -12.45
C SER A 158 -9.19 -8.17 -13.34
N ARG A 159 -9.40 -9.08 -14.31
CA ARG A 159 -8.39 -9.42 -15.33
C ARG A 159 -7.87 -8.20 -16.07
N ALA A 160 -8.74 -7.20 -16.30
CA ALA A 160 -8.34 -5.98 -16.97
C ALA A 160 -7.29 -5.20 -16.17
N VAL A 161 -7.42 -5.11 -14.85
CA VAL A 161 -6.40 -4.54 -13.96
C VAL A 161 -5.15 -5.41 -13.93
N ALA A 162 -5.34 -6.72 -13.78
CA ALA A 162 -4.25 -7.68 -13.66
C ALA A 162 -3.33 -7.70 -14.88
N PHE A 163 -3.88 -7.69 -16.11
CA PHE A 163 -3.08 -7.62 -17.32
C PHE A 163 -2.25 -6.35 -17.41
N ASN A 164 -2.76 -5.20 -16.95
CA ASN A 164 -1.97 -3.96 -16.90
C ASN A 164 -0.81 -4.05 -15.87
N ILE A 165 -1.01 -4.75 -14.76
CA ILE A 165 0.06 -5.03 -13.80
C ILE A 165 1.11 -5.92 -14.44
N LEU A 166 0.72 -7.03 -15.04
CA LEU A 166 1.62 -8.01 -15.66
C LEU A 166 2.35 -7.47 -16.89
N LEU A 167 1.76 -6.55 -17.64
CA LEU A 167 2.45 -5.83 -18.73
C LEU A 167 3.58 -4.95 -18.21
N ARG A 168 3.42 -4.36 -17.03
CA ARG A 168 4.44 -3.52 -16.40
C ARG A 168 5.50 -4.35 -15.69
N ASP A 169 5.09 -5.39 -14.99
CA ASP A 169 5.93 -6.32 -14.27
C ASP A 169 5.45 -7.77 -14.52
N PRO A 170 6.06 -8.49 -15.47
CA PRO A 170 5.69 -9.88 -15.80
C PRO A 170 5.87 -10.88 -14.65
N HIS A 171 6.61 -10.51 -13.60
CA HIS A 171 6.85 -11.33 -12.42
C HIS A 171 5.95 -10.98 -11.23
N ALA A 172 5.07 -10.00 -11.38
CA ALA A 172 4.13 -9.61 -10.33
C ALA A 172 3.23 -10.80 -9.95
N THR A 173 3.05 -11.01 -8.65
CA THR A 173 2.12 -12.01 -8.12
C THR A 173 0.95 -11.31 -7.41
N PRO A 174 -0.26 -11.91 -7.40
CA PRO A 174 -1.38 -11.36 -6.64
C PRO A 174 -1.04 -11.15 -5.16
N VAL A 175 -0.19 -12.03 -4.59
CA VAL A 175 0.21 -11.97 -3.18
C VAL A 175 1.05 -10.72 -2.89
N LEU A 176 2.10 -10.49 -3.67
CA LEU A 176 3.02 -9.36 -3.44
C LEU A 176 2.42 -8.02 -3.86
N ASP A 177 1.57 -7.99 -4.90
CA ASP A 177 1.00 -6.73 -5.40
C ASP A 177 -0.17 -6.24 -4.54
N ILE A 178 -1.16 -7.09 -4.24
CA ILE A 178 -2.40 -6.66 -3.57
C ILE A 178 -2.67 -7.32 -2.22
N LEU A 179 -2.38 -8.62 -2.04
CA LEU A 179 -2.65 -9.27 -0.76
C LEU A 179 -1.84 -8.67 0.39
N THR A 180 -0.66 -8.15 0.10
CA THR A 180 0.22 -7.46 1.06
C THR A 180 -0.50 -6.38 1.88
N TYR A 181 -1.47 -5.66 1.31
CA TYR A 181 -2.29 -4.68 2.05
C TYR A 181 -3.18 -5.33 3.11
N TYR A 182 -3.70 -6.51 2.84
CA TYR A 182 -4.60 -7.24 3.75
C TYR A 182 -3.81 -8.02 4.80
N VAL A 183 -2.61 -8.47 4.47
CA VAL A 183 -1.66 -8.99 5.45
C VAL A 183 -1.28 -7.88 6.44
N ASP A 184 -0.98 -6.67 5.95
CA ASP A 184 -0.72 -5.51 6.81
C ASP A 184 -1.91 -5.19 7.71
N LEU A 185 -3.13 -5.13 7.16
CA LEU A 185 -4.34 -4.89 7.95
C LEU A 185 -4.54 -5.92 9.06
N MET A 186 -4.37 -7.21 8.75
CA MET A 186 -4.56 -8.27 9.75
C MET A 186 -3.45 -8.23 10.82
N CYS A 187 -2.20 -8.01 10.44
CA CYS A 187 -1.10 -7.81 11.41
C CYS A 187 -1.32 -6.56 12.27
N TRP A 188 -1.90 -5.48 11.70
CA TRP A 188 -2.24 -4.29 12.45
C TRP A 188 -3.44 -4.48 13.38
N PHE A 189 -4.46 -5.23 12.95
CA PHE A 189 -5.60 -5.57 13.81
C PHE A 189 -5.19 -6.48 14.97
N LEU A 190 -4.31 -7.44 14.71
CA LEU A 190 -3.76 -8.38 15.68
C LEU A 190 -2.40 -7.91 16.25
N GLU A 191 -2.22 -6.60 16.40
CA GLU A 191 -0.97 -6.02 16.86
C GLU A 191 -0.49 -6.63 18.17
N GLY A 192 0.80 -6.97 18.25
CA GLY A 192 1.38 -7.73 19.37
C GLY A 192 1.34 -9.25 19.17
N ASN A 193 0.53 -9.74 18.24
CA ASN A 193 0.42 -11.15 17.88
C ASN A 193 0.97 -11.34 16.45
N ARG A 194 1.95 -12.19 16.24
CA ARG A 194 2.64 -12.35 14.95
C ARG A 194 2.30 -13.67 14.27
N PRO A 195 2.32 -13.72 12.93
CA PRO A 195 2.23 -14.95 12.16
C PRO A 195 3.35 -15.93 12.53
N VAL A 196 3.03 -17.24 12.62
CA VAL A 196 3.99 -18.30 12.97
C VAL A 196 4.00 -19.48 12.01
N GLU A 197 2.88 -19.75 11.31
CA GLU A 197 2.81 -20.82 10.32
C GLU A 197 1.86 -20.47 9.19
N ILE A 198 2.20 -20.88 7.97
CA ILE A 198 1.45 -20.60 6.74
C ILE A 198 1.28 -21.87 5.92
N VAL A 199 0.04 -22.13 5.49
CA VAL A 199 -0.29 -23.12 4.47
C VAL A 199 -0.97 -22.40 3.31
N ALA A 200 -0.48 -22.59 2.09
CA ALA A 200 -1.06 -21.91 0.93
C ALA A 200 -1.15 -22.81 -0.30
N ARG A 201 -2.08 -22.49 -1.19
CA ARG A 201 -2.25 -23.10 -2.51
C ARG A 201 -2.62 -22.05 -3.53
N GLY A 202 -2.00 -22.13 -4.70
CA GLY A 202 -2.28 -21.30 -5.86
C GLY A 202 -2.87 -22.11 -7.02
N LYS A 203 -3.61 -21.45 -7.89
CA LYS A 203 -4.13 -22.00 -9.15
C LYS A 203 -3.70 -21.12 -10.30
N LYS A 204 -2.98 -21.71 -11.26
CA LYS A 204 -2.62 -21.09 -12.54
C LYS A 204 -3.53 -21.60 -13.65
N GLY A 205 -3.81 -20.78 -14.62
CA GLY A 205 -4.61 -21.10 -15.81
C GLY A 205 -4.69 -19.90 -16.73
N ILE A 206 -5.57 -18.96 -16.48
CA ILE A 206 -5.87 -17.80 -17.34
C ILE A 206 -4.60 -17.01 -17.69
N PHE A 207 -3.79 -16.66 -16.72
CA PHE A 207 -2.56 -15.88 -16.94
C PHE A 207 -1.44 -16.72 -17.52
N LYS A 208 -1.35 -18.01 -17.12
CA LYS A 208 -0.41 -18.94 -17.72
C LYS A 208 -0.69 -19.16 -19.22
N ASP A 209 -1.96 -19.30 -19.58
CA ASP A 209 -2.36 -19.46 -20.99
C ASP A 209 -2.08 -18.18 -21.81
N ALA A 210 -2.02 -17.02 -21.13
CA ALA A 210 -1.63 -15.74 -21.71
C ALA A 210 -0.11 -15.47 -21.68
N GLY A 211 0.71 -16.42 -21.21
CA GLY A 211 2.17 -16.34 -21.20
C GLY A 211 2.79 -15.73 -19.94
N TYR A 212 2.03 -15.55 -18.85
CA TYR A 212 2.51 -15.03 -17.57
C TYR A 212 2.59 -16.11 -16.49
N ASP A 213 3.64 -16.12 -15.69
CA ASP A 213 3.78 -17.05 -14.55
C ASP A 213 3.14 -16.47 -13.27
N ALA A 214 1.86 -16.15 -13.36
CA ALA A 214 1.08 -15.63 -12.26
C ALA A 214 -0.08 -16.55 -11.89
N ASP A 215 -0.41 -16.62 -10.60
CA ASP A 215 -1.59 -17.32 -10.13
C ASP A 215 -2.87 -16.57 -10.51
N ASP A 216 -3.89 -17.30 -10.95
CA ASP A 216 -5.25 -16.76 -11.09
C ASP A 216 -5.84 -16.47 -9.71
N MET A 217 -5.54 -17.34 -8.74
CA MET A 217 -6.04 -17.27 -7.38
C MET A 217 -5.06 -17.96 -6.42
N THR A 218 -4.89 -17.36 -5.24
CA THR A 218 -4.15 -17.93 -4.11
C THR A 218 -5.00 -17.89 -2.86
N TRP A 219 -5.03 -19.01 -2.12
CA TRP A 219 -5.57 -19.11 -0.77
C TRP A 219 -4.46 -19.48 0.21
N ALA A 220 -4.46 -18.81 1.37
CA ALA A 220 -3.49 -19.05 2.44
C ALA A 220 -4.18 -19.07 3.81
N ILE A 221 -3.83 -20.03 4.64
CA ILE A 221 -4.19 -20.09 6.05
C ILE A 221 -2.96 -19.69 6.83
N VAL A 222 -3.08 -18.64 7.63
CA VAL A 222 -2.02 -18.09 8.47
C VAL A 222 -2.41 -18.27 9.94
N THR A 223 -1.58 -18.99 10.69
CA THR A 223 -1.73 -19.16 12.14
C THR A 223 -0.87 -18.11 12.84
N PHE A 224 -1.45 -17.46 13.84
CA PHE A 224 -0.79 -16.48 14.70
C PHE A 224 -0.32 -17.12 16.01
N ALA A 225 0.57 -16.45 16.74
CA ALA A 225 1.25 -17.02 17.90
C ALA A 225 0.32 -17.40 19.06
N ASP A 226 -0.83 -16.75 19.20
CA ASP A 226 -1.87 -17.08 20.19
C ASP A 226 -2.84 -18.18 19.71
N GLY A 227 -2.65 -18.68 18.49
CA GLY A 227 -3.51 -19.70 17.87
C GLY A 227 -4.64 -19.15 17.01
N ALA A 228 -4.80 -17.82 16.88
CA ALA A 228 -5.76 -17.23 15.94
C ALA A 228 -5.43 -17.63 14.49
N VAL A 229 -6.46 -17.89 13.69
CA VAL A 229 -6.31 -18.36 12.31
C VAL A 229 -6.99 -17.40 11.33
N ILE A 230 -6.21 -16.84 10.41
CA ILE A 230 -6.73 -15.98 9.35
C ILE A 230 -6.61 -16.69 7.99
N ASN A 231 -7.72 -16.78 7.27
CA ASN A 231 -7.76 -17.28 5.91
C ASN A 231 -7.66 -16.11 4.93
N PHE A 232 -6.59 -16.04 4.16
CA PHE A 232 -6.37 -15.04 3.12
C PHE A 232 -6.75 -15.57 1.75
N GLY A 233 -7.44 -14.74 0.95
CA GLY A 233 -7.77 -15.04 -0.43
C GLY A 233 -7.40 -13.90 -1.36
N VAL A 234 -6.69 -14.20 -2.46
CA VAL A 234 -6.35 -13.20 -3.45
C VAL A 234 -6.56 -13.74 -4.86
N SER A 235 -7.09 -12.90 -5.75
CA SER A 235 -7.28 -13.27 -7.15
C SER A 235 -7.01 -12.09 -8.10
N PHE A 236 -6.43 -12.42 -9.24
CA PHE A 236 -6.36 -11.55 -10.41
C PHE A 236 -7.44 -11.88 -11.46
N ALA A 237 -8.31 -12.84 -11.19
CA ALA A 237 -9.13 -13.49 -12.21
C ALA A 237 -10.61 -13.07 -12.25
N LEU A 238 -11.04 -12.01 -11.52
CA LEU A 238 -12.39 -11.50 -11.74
C LEU A 238 -12.61 -11.17 -13.22
N PRO A 239 -13.80 -11.39 -13.77
CA PRO A 239 -14.10 -11.00 -15.15
C PRO A 239 -13.75 -9.52 -15.41
N SER A 240 -13.26 -9.23 -16.62
CA SER A 240 -12.80 -7.87 -16.98
C SER A 240 -13.89 -6.80 -16.83
N HIS A 241 -15.16 -7.18 -16.99
CA HIS A 241 -16.32 -6.31 -16.87
C HIS A 241 -17.05 -6.48 -15.52
N TYR A 242 -16.43 -7.07 -14.52
CA TYR A 242 -16.98 -7.06 -13.18
C TYR A 242 -17.12 -5.60 -12.69
N PRO A 243 -18.24 -5.21 -12.06
CA PRO A 243 -18.56 -3.81 -11.83
C PRO A 243 -17.73 -3.08 -10.78
N THR A 244 -16.64 -3.67 -10.30
CA THR A 244 -15.69 -2.95 -9.45
C THR A 244 -14.71 -2.14 -10.29
N LEU A 245 -14.50 -0.87 -9.94
CA LEU A 245 -13.51 0.00 -10.58
C LEU A 245 -12.10 -0.22 -10.06
N GLY A 246 -11.94 -0.88 -8.95
CA GLY A 246 -10.65 -1.21 -8.33
C GLY A 246 -10.62 -2.66 -7.90
N GLN A 247 -10.91 -2.91 -6.64
CA GLN A 247 -10.85 -4.22 -6.00
C GLN A 247 -12.20 -4.60 -5.41
N SER A 248 -12.49 -5.91 -5.41
CA SER A 248 -13.55 -6.52 -4.63
C SER A 248 -12.92 -7.08 -3.36
N ASP A 249 -13.24 -6.53 -2.20
CA ASP A 249 -12.62 -6.95 -0.95
C ASP A 249 -13.62 -7.15 0.20
N ARG A 250 -13.28 -8.10 1.07
CA ARG A 250 -14.08 -8.41 2.26
C ARG A 250 -13.19 -8.91 3.38
N VAL A 251 -13.44 -8.41 4.57
CA VAL A 251 -12.80 -8.84 5.81
C VAL A 251 -13.85 -9.25 6.81
N GLU A 252 -13.67 -10.41 7.42
CA GLU A 252 -14.51 -10.93 8.51
C GLU A 252 -13.62 -11.33 9.66
N LEU A 253 -13.95 -10.91 10.88
CA LEU A 253 -13.25 -11.29 12.11
C LEU A 253 -14.25 -11.83 13.12
N LEU A 254 -13.90 -12.92 13.77
CA LEU A 254 -14.62 -13.53 14.88
C LEU A 254 -13.74 -13.48 16.12
N GLY A 255 -14.28 -12.93 17.19
CA GLY A 255 -13.66 -12.89 18.50
C GLY A 255 -14.53 -13.58 19.55
N THR A 256 -14.04 -13.65 20.78
CA THR A 256 -14.76 -14.26 21.92
C THR A 256 -16.05 -13.53 22.27
N ASP A 257 -16.11 -12.22 22.04
CA ASP A 257 -17.19 -11.35 22.48
C ASP A 257 -17.94 -10.68 21.32
N GLY A 258 -17.49 -10.87 20.07
CA GLY A 258 -18.12 -10.23 18.94
C GLY A 258 -17.61 -10.71 17.58
N ALA A 259 -18.27 -10.26 16.54
CA ALA A 259 -17.89 -10.46 15.14
C ALA A 259 -17.93 -9.15 14.37
N MET A 260 -17.08 -9.04 13.37
CA MET A 260 -17.00 -7.87 12.48
C MET A 260 -16.99 -8.32 11.01
N ILE A 261 -17.80 -7.66 10.19
CA ILE A 261 -17.83 -7.87 8.75
C ILE A 261 -17.59 -6.51 8.10
N ILE A 262 -16.58 -6.44 7.24
CA ILE A 262 -16.28 -5.28 6.40
C ILE A 262 -16.40 -5.77 4.96
N ASP A 263 -17.46 -5.34 4.28
CA ASP A 263 -17.68 -5.59 2.85
C ASP A 263 -17.53 -4.25 2.13
N ASP A 264 -16.46 -4.14 1.35
CA ASP A 264 -16.03 -2.88 0.76
C ASP A 264 -16.45 -2.72 -0.71
N ASP A 265 -17.15 -3.70 -1.26
CA ASP A 265 -17.51 -3.71 -2.67
C ASP A 265 -18.79 -2.97 -3.02
N HIS A 266 -19.79 -3.09 -2.16
CA HIS A 266 -21.17 -2.92 -2.59
C HIS A 266 -21.82 -1.67 -2.04
N LEU A 267 -21.03 -0.81 -1.40
CA LEU A 267 -21.66 -0.19 -0.32
C LEU A 267 -22.54 0.96 -0.68
N ASP A 268 -22.22 1.92 -1.32
CA ASP A 268 -23.06 3.08 -1.19
C ASP A 268 -23.40 3.74 -2.53
N HIS A 269 -22.66 3.41 -3.59
CA HIS A 269 -22.80 4.15 -4.83
C HIS A 269 -22.75 3.22 -6.05
N LEU A 270 -23.92 2.67 -6.40
CA LEU A 270 -24.06 1.97 -7.67
C LEU A 270 -24.45 2.98 -8.76
N LEU A 271 -23.63 3.11 -9.79
CA LEU A 271 -23.98 3.78 -11.03
C LEU A 271 -24.32 2.74 -12.10
N TYR A 272 -25.49 2.87 -12.71
CA TYR A 272 -25.80 2.25 -13.98
C TYR A 272 -25.90 3.34 -15.05
N SER A 273 -25.22 3.17 -16.18
CA SER A 273 -25.28 4.11 -17.30
C SER A 273 -25.16 3.37 -18.64
N GLU A 274 -26.06 3.61 -19.56
CA GLU A 274 -25.96 3.08 -20.92
C GLU A 274 -24.73 3.58 -21.67
N LYS A 275 -24.25 4.79 -21.32
CA LYS A 275 -23.00 5.36 -21.87
C LYS A 275 -21.75 4.74 -21.28
N GLY A 276 -21.89 4.01 -20.19
CA GLY A 276 -20.80 3.46 -19.40
C GLY A 276 -20.09 4.51 -18.53
N ALA A 277 -19.46 4.03 -17.45
CA ALA A 277 -18.53 4.78 -16.65
C ALA A 277 -17.10 4.40 -17.07
N ALA A 278 -16.24 5.39 -17.27
CA ALA A 278 -14.84 5.14 -17.58
C ALA A 278 -14.16 4.46 -16.39
N HIS A 279 -13.38 3.42 -16.65
CA HIS A 279 -12.58 2.78 -15.62
C HIS A 279 -11.43 3.69 -15.19
N ALA A 280 -11.27 3.95 -13.89
CA ALA A 280 -10.30 4.91 -13.35
C ALA A 280 -8.84 4.57 -13.70
N TYR A 281 -8.51 3.29 -13.90
CA TYR A 281 -7.13 2.81 -14.11
C TYR A 281 -6.88 2.21 -15.49
N ILE A 282 -7.91 2.04 -16.31
CA ILE A 282 -7.80 1.35 -17.59
C ILE A 282 -8.33 2.25 -18.70
N PRO A 283 -7.45 2.87 -19.50
CA PRO A 283 -7.87 3.69 -20.62
C PRO A 283 -8.76 2.90 -21.59
N ASN A 284 -9.80 3.56 -22.09
CA ASN A 284 -10.74 2.98 -23.06
C ASN A 284 -11.51 1.74 -22.58
N HIS A 285 -11.61 1.56 -21.26
CA HIS A 285 -12.43 0.52 -20.66
C HIS A 285 -13.62 1.16 -19.92
N ASN A 286 -14.83 0.82 -20.34
CA ASN A 286 -16.06 1.34 -19.74
C ASN A 286 -16.87 0.19 -19.13
N LEU A 287 -17.54 0.48 -18.02
CA LEU A 287 -18.48 -0.39 -17.34
C LEU A 287 -19.87 0.23 -17.38
N ASN A 288 -20.87 -0.51 -17.83
CA ASN A 288 -22.28 -0.05 -17.76
C ASN A 288 -22.81 -0.03 -16.34
N MET A 289 -22.23 -0.81 -15.45
CA MET A 289 -22.53 -0.82 -14.02
C MET A 289 -21.23 -0.70 -13.24
N ALA A 290 -21.12 0.24 -12.31
CA ALA A 290 -19.92 0.49 -11.54
C ALA A 290 -20.24 0.79 -10.06
N PHE A 291 -19.45 0.21 -9.17
CA PHE A 291 -19.42 0.55 -7.75
C PHE A 291 -18.42 1.70 -7.56
N LEU A 292 -18.94 2.93 -7.47
CA LEU A 292 -18.10 4.14 -7.50
C LEU A 292 -17.14 4.26 -6.30
N GLY A 293 -17.48 3.67 -5.16
CA GLY A 293 -16.61 3.66 -3.98
C GLY A 293 -15.48 2.62 -3.99
N SER A 294 -15.40 1.76 -5.02
CA SER A 294 -14.48 0.62 -5.06
C SER A 294 -13.08 0.95 -5.58
N THR A 295 -12.79 2.21 -5.94
CA THR A 295 -11.48 2.62 -6.42
C THR A 295 -10.45 2.64 -5.29
N THR A 296 -9.29 2.09 -5.58
CA THR A 296 -8.15 2.10 -4.68
C THR A 296 -6.87 2.43 -5.47
N PRO A 297 -6.05 3.30 -5.05
CA PRO A 297 -5.86 3.99 -3.77
C PRO A 297 -6.80 5.19 -3.53
N GLY A 298 -7.75 5.43 -4.39
CA GLY A 298 -8.71 6.53 -4.37
C GLY A 298 -9.11 6.96 -5.77
N ASP A 299 -9.89 8.02 -5.87
CA ASP A 299 -10.39 8.53 -7.16
C ASP A 299 -10.47 10.07 -7.17
N TRP A 300 -10.60 10.61 -8.38
CA TRP A 300 -10.81 12.04 -8.61
C TRP A 300 -12.28 12.40 -8.50
N ALA A 301 -12.59 13.38 -7.68
CA ALA A 301 -13.94 13.94 -7.58
C ALA A 301 -13.87 15.46 -7.43
N VAL A 302 -14.62 16.17 -8.26
CA VAL A 302 -14.73 17.64 -8.23
C VAL A 302 -13.35 18.33 -8.24
N GLY A 303 -12.42 17.80 -9.05
CA GLY A 303 -11.08 18.39 -9.23
C GLY A 303 -10.06 18.07 -8.13
N ASP A 304 -10.40 17.24 -7.15
CA ASP A 304 -9.48 16.79 -6.10
C ASP A 304 -9.37 15.27 -6.04
N PHE A 305 -8.26 14.76 -5.47
CA PHE A 305 -8.03 13.34 -5.27
C PHE A 305 -8.43 12.94 -3.85
N TRP A 306 -9.36 11.99 -3.75
CA TRP A 306 -9.95 11.49 -2.51
C TRP A 306 -9.65 10.02 -2.31
N GLY A 307 -9.66 9.57 -1.06
CA GLY A 307 -9.52 8.17 -0.70
C GLY A 307 -8.30 7.87 0.16
N PRO A 308 -8.00 6.59 0.40
CA PRO A 308 -7.02 6.16 1.39
C PRO A 308 -5.62 6.75 1.20
N LEU A 309 -5.11 6.83 -0.04
CA LEU A 309 -3.79 7.41 -0.33
C LEU A 309 -3.75 8.90 0.00
N ALA A 310 -4.82 9.63 -0.31
CA ALA A 310 -4.91 11.05 0.01
C ALA A 310 -4.92 11.28 1.51
N ASN A 311 -5.74 10.50 2.24
CA ASN A 311 -5.83 10.57 3.69
C ASN A 311 -4.49 10.21 4.36
N GLU A 312 -3.82 9.16 3.90
CA GLU A 312 -2.50 8.77 4.38
C GLU A 312 -1.46 9.87 4.16
N THR A 313 -1.40 10.44 2.95
CA THR A 313 -0.43 11.49 2.63
C THR A 313 -0.66 12.73 3.49
N ARG A 314 -1.92 13.19 3.59
CA ARG A 314 -2.28 14.34 4.43
C ARG A 314 -1.95 14.10 5.90
N ALA A 315 -2.32 12.93 6.44
CA ALA A 315 -2.03 12.58 7.83
C ALA A 315 -0.53 12.56 8.14
N TRP A 316 0.32 12.13 7.18
CA TRP A 316 1.77 12.20 7.36
C TRP A 316 2.29 13.64 7.32
N LEU A 317 1.82 14.45 6.38
CA LEU A 317 2.19 15.87 6.31
C LEU A 317 1.74 16.64 7.57
N ASP A 318 0.52 16.38 8.05
CA ASP A 318 0.02 16.94 9.30
C ASP A 318 0.88 16.52 10.50
N HIS A 319 1.24 15.23 10.59
CA HIS A 319 2.14 14.70 11.61
C HIS A 319 3.50 15.42 11.65
N LEU A 320 4.10 15.69 10.49
CA LEU A 320 5.37 16.44 10.41
C LEU A 320 5.26 17.86 11.01
N VAL A 321 4.08 18.46 10.96
CA VAL A 321 3.81 19.81 11.45
C VAL A 321 3.43 19.82 12.92
N THR A 322 2.53 18.90 13.32
CA THR A 322 1.90 18.89 14.64
C THR A 322 2.61 17.99 15.65
N GLY A 323 3.25 16.91 15.16
CA GLY A 323 3.77 15.83 15.99
C GLY A 323 2.70 14.85 16.48
N ASP A 324 1.45 14.97 16.00
CA ASP A 324 0.36 14.10 16.41
C ASP A 324 0.62 12.66 15.94
N PRO A 325 0.24 11.63 16.73
CA PRO A 325 0.41 10.23 16.34
C PRO A 325 -0.32 9.88 15.04
N THR A 326 0.24 8.98 14.26
CA THR A 326 -0.37 8.46 13.03
C THR A 326 -0.52 6.94 13.07
N VAL A 327 -1.41 6.40 12.23
CA VAL A 327 -1.60 4.95 12.10
C VAL A 327 -0.75 4.34 10.96
N HIS A 328 0.23 5.07 10.45
CA HIS A 328 1.14 4.56 9.42
C HIS A 328 1.87 3.30 9.88
N THR A 329 2.11 2.41 8.95
CA THR A 329 2.89 1.20 9.18
C THR A 329 4.31 1.56 9.57
N THR A 330 4.78 1.02 10.71
CA THR A 330 6.18 1.17 11.12
C THR A 330 7.11 0.27 10.30
N PRO A 331 8.42 0.53 10.27
CA PRO A 331 9.38 -0.34 9.59
C PRO A 331 9.31 -1.79 10.07
N GLU A 332 9.16 -2.02 11.38
CA GLU A 332 9.07 -3.36 11.99
C GLU A 332 7.79 -4.08 11.54
N GLN A 333 6.65 -3.39 11.54
CA GLN A 333 5.40 -3.93 11.03
C GLN A 333 5.49 -4.27 9.54
N ALA A 334 6.11 -3.39 8.74
CA ALA A 334 6.32 -3.60 7.32
C ALA A 334 7.24 -4.80 7.03
N ARG A 335 8.26 -5.01 7.86
CA ARG A 335 9.17 -6.16 7.77
C ARG A 335 8.43 -7.47 8.08
N ILE A 336 7.57 -7.51 9.11
CA ILE A 336 6.72 -8.67 9.43
C ILE A 336 5.77 -8.97 8.27
N ASN A 337 5.16 -7.93 7.70
CA ASN A 337 4.28 -8.06 6.54
C ASN A 337 5.03 -8.63 5.33
N LEU A 338 6.20 -8.10 5.00
CA LEU A 338 7.05 -8.60 3.91
C LEU A 338 7.38 -10.09 4.11
N GLU A 339 7.82 -10.47 5.30
CA GLU A 339 8.15 -11.85 5.62
C GLU A 339 6.93 -12.79 5.46
N THR A 340 5.77 -12.34 5.93
CA THR A 340 4.52 -13.11 5.81
C THR A 340 4.12 -13.31 4.35
N THR A 341 4.22 -12.25 3.52
CA THR A 341 3.89 -12.34 2.09
C THR A 341 4.88 -13.24 1.34
N ILE A 342 6.17 -13.14 1.61
CA ILE A 342 7.19 -14.04 1.05
C ILE A 342 6.92 -15.50 1.46
N ALA A 343 6.56 -15.73 2.71
CA ALA A 343 6.24 -17.08 3.20
C ALA A 343 4.97 -17.65 2.56
N ILE A 344 3.96 -16.84 2.24
CA ILE A 344 2.78 -17.26 1.46
C ILE A 344 3.22 -17.71 0.05
N VAL A 345 4.04 -16.92 -0.64
CA VAL A 345 4.57 -17.30 -1.97
C VAL A 345 5.34 -18.61 -1.88
N ARG A 346 6.28 -18.74 -0.92
CA ARG A 346 7.05 -19.98 -0.70
C ARG A 346 6.16 -21.20 -0.42
N ALA A 347 5.08 -21.02 0.35
CA ALA A 347 4.12 -22.10 0.63
C ALA A 347 3.34 -22.53 -0.62
N VAL A 348 3.00 -21.60 -1.53
CA VAL A 348 2.41 -21.90 -2.84
C VAL A 348 3.39 -22.69 -3.71
N GLU A 349 4.62 -22.21 -3.87
CA GLU A 349 5.66 -22.80 -4.72
C GLU A 349 6.03 -24.21 -4.27
N THR A 350 6.23 -24.40 -2.97
CA THR A 350 6.67 -25.69 -2.42
C THR A 350 5.53 -26.67 -2.18
N GLY A 351 4.30 -26.15 -2.04
CA GLY A 351 3.15 -26.95 -1.62
C GLY A 351 3.24 -27.46 -0.18
N LYS A 352 4.17 -26.93 0.64
CA LYS A 352 4.41 -27.34 2.04
C LYS A 352 4.08 -26.21 3.00
N PRO A 353 3.76 -26.53 4.27
CA PRO A 353 3.69 -25.53 5.32
C PRO A 353 5.03 -24.76 5.47
N VAL A 354 4.95 -23.48 5.75
CA VAL A 354 6.11 -22.61 6.01
C VAL A 354 6.00 -22.05 7.42
N ARG A 355 7.03 -22.21 8.22
CA ARG A 355 7.11 -21.61 9.56
C ARG A 355 7.84 -20.28 9.54
N LEU A 356 7.46 -19.41 10.46
CA LEU A 356 8.07 -18.12 10.70
C LEU A 356 8.76 -18.06 12.06
N PRO A 357 9.86 -17.32 12.21
CA PRO A 357 10.52 -16.51 11.17
C PRO A 357 11.14 -17.39 10.07
N LEU A 358 11.26 -16.80 8.85
CA LEU A 358 11.99 -17.46 7.78
C LEU A 358 13.48 -17.52 8.11
N GLU A 359 14.09 -18.66 7.87
CA GLU A 359 15.56 -18.78 7.91
C GLU A 359 16.16 -17.89 6.81
N THR A 360 17.01 -16.96 7.21
CA THR A 360 17.73 -16.00 6.34
C THR A 360 18.95 -16.64 5.73
#